data_fbb42b3af6536d5a6b9d2ca640f806d5
#
_entry.id   fbb42b3af6536d5a6b9d2ca640f806d5
#
_cell.length_a   1.000
_cell.length_b   1.000
_cell.length_c   1.000
_cell.angle_alpha   90.00
_cell.angle_beta   90.00
_cell.angle_gamma   90.00
#
_symmetry.space_group_name_H-M   'P 1'
#
loop_
_entity.id
_entity.type
_entity.pdbx_description
1 polymer ?
#
loop_
_entity_poly.entity_id
_entity_poly.type
_entity_poly.pdbx_seq_one_letter_code
_entity_poly.pdbx_strand_id
1 'polypeptide(L)'
;MLLPIEAQITNELSRLSKKNQTYESIYNNRAEYPTVLLRSLCNNSEMLNFVAGYLIADKSAHGELTKKECEGKIPLLLQWDRRWGYVSYGSSDIGLSGCAPTCLSMVIVGLTGNRNATPDKIAEYAQENGYYLKGTGTSWSL
;
A
#
# COMPACT_ATOMS: atom_id res chain seq x y z
N MET A 1 5.16 2.79 32.12
CA MET A 1 3.93 2.29 31.40
C MET A 1 3.98 2.78 29.97
N LEU A 2 3.78 1.87 29.01
CA LEU A 2 3.69 2.26 27.60
C LEU A 2 2.33 2.93 27.32
N LEU A 3 2.34 4.02 26.53
CA LEU A 3 1.12 4.67 26.08
C LEU A 3 0.32 3.71 25.18
N PRO A 4 -1.02 3.80 25.15
CA PRO A 4 -1.83 3.12 24.16
C PRO A 4 -1.36 3.44 22.73
N ILE A 5 -1.49 2.49 21.81
CA ILE A 5 -1.02 2.64 20.42
C ILE A 5 -1.59 3.89 19.77
N GLU A 6 -2.87 4.19 19.98
CA GLU A 6 -3.50 5.39 19.42
C GLU A 6 -2.88 6.69 19.95
N ALA A 7 -2.51 6.73 21.23
CA ALA A 7 -1.82 7.88 21.81
C ALA A 7 -0.40 8.02 21.24
N GLN A 8 0.30 6.92 21.01
CA GLN A 8 1.62 6.93 20.38
C GLN A 8 1.56 7.47 18.94
N ILE A 9 0.58 7.01 18.16
CA ILE A 9 0.34 7.48 16.78
C ILE A 9 0.01 8.98 16.80
N THR A 10 -0.90 9.41 17.65
CA THR A 10 -1.30 10.83 17.76
C THR A 10 -0.12 11.73 18.12
N ASN A 11 0.70 11.31 19.07
CA ASN A 11 1.89 12.07 19.47
C ASN A 11 2.91 12.18 18.33
N GLU A 12 3.15 11.10 17.61
CA GLU A 12 4.08 11.09 16.47
C GLU A 12 3.54 11.92 15.30
N LEU A 13 2.26 11.81 14.97
CA LEU A 13 1.63 12.65 13.96
C LEU A 13 1.65 14.12 14.32
N SER A 14 1.46 14.46 15.61
CA SER A 14 1.60 15.85 16.10
C SER A 14 3.02 16.38 15.87
N ARG A 15 4.03 15.56 16.11
CA ARG A 15 5.42 15.89 15.81
C ARG A 15 5.66 16.09 14.31
N LEU A 16 5.16 15.18 13.49
CA LEU A 16 5.28 15.23 12.04
C LEU A 16 4.51 16.40 11.42
N SER A 17 3.39 16.79 12.00
CA SER A 17 2.55 17.89 11.49
C SER A 17 3.29 19.23 11.41
N LYS A 18 4.36 19.38 12.19
CA LYS A 18 5.22 20.57 12.17
C LYS A 18 6.19 20.60 10.98
N LYS A 19 6.33 19.50 10.25
CA LYS A 19 7.27 19.40 9.11
C LYS A 19 6.75 20.03 7.84
N ASN A 20 5.46 19.81 7.52
CA ASN A 20 4.82 20.36 6.31
C ASN A 20 3.30 20.29 6.41
N GLN A 21 2.63 20.98 5.48
CA GLN A 21 1.16 21.06 5.42
C GLN A 21 0.48 19.69 5.17
N THR A 22 1.12 18.77 4.48
CA THR A 22 0.53 17.45 4.22
C THR A 22 0.39 16.65 5.50
N TYR A 23 1.44 16.60 6.32
CA TYR A 23 1.37 15.99 7.65
C TYR A 23 0.37 16.70 8.57
N GLU A 24 0.32 18.03 8.51
CA GLU A 24 -0.63 18.83 9.29
C GLU A 24 -2.07 18.50 8.91
N SER A 25 -2.38 18.40 7.63
CA SER A 25 -3.70 18.01 7.14
C SER A 25 -4.09 16.61 7.61
N ILE A 26 -3.18 15.65 7.53
CA ILE A 26 -3.42 14.27 8.01
C ILE A 26 -3.67 14.28 9.52
N TYR A 27 -2.86 14.99 10.28
CA TYR A 27 -3.02 15.11 11.73
C TYR A 27 -4.38 15.70 12.12
N ASN A 28 -4.79 16.79 11.46
CA ASN A 28 -6.06 17.46 11.74
C ASN A 28 -7.27 16.58 11.41
N ASN A 29 -7.17 15.73 10.41
CA ASN A 29 -8.23 14.82 9.97
C ASN A 29 -8.01 13.37 10.42
N ARG A 30 -7.13 13.10 11.36
CA ARG A 30 -6.69 11.75 11.73
C ARG A 30 -7.81 10.79 12.12
N ALA A 31 -8.92 11.30 12.64
CA ALA A 31 -10.07 10.48 13.00
C ALA A 31 -10.77 9.81 11.78
N GLU A 32 -10.55 10.34 10.57
CA GLU A 32 -11.13 9.80 9.34
C GLU A 32 -10.29 8.68 8.70
N TYR A 33 -9.03 8.54 9.12
CA TYR A 33 -8.13 7.53 8.59
C TYR A 33 -8.16 6.24 9.43
N PRO A 34 -8.01 5.06 8.80
CA PRO A 34 -7.77 3.84 9.55
C PRO A 34 -6.51 3.95 10.43
N THR A 35 -6.61 3.50 11.68
CA THR A 35 -5.48 3.55 12.63
C THR A 35 -4.24 2.83 12.10
N VAL A 36 -4.43 1.68 11.44
CA VAL A 36 -3.33 0.90 10.84
C VAL A 36 -2.59 1.69 9.76
N LEU A 37 -3.30 2.50 8.98
CA LEU A 37 -2.71 3.35 7.94
C LEU A 37 -1.84 4.45 8.54
N LEU A 38 -2.35 5.13 9.58
CA LEU A 38 -1.60 6.16 10.29
C LEU A 38 -0.36 5.59 10.99
N ARG A 39 -0.48 4.40 11.56
CA ARG A 39 0.66 3.69 12.14
C ARG A 39 1.73 3.38 11.10
N SER A 40 1.30 2.92 9.93
CA SER A 40 2.21 2.64 8.81
C SER A 40 2.96 3.90 8.36
N LEU A 41 2.25 5.03 8.27
CA LEU A 41 2.88 6.33 7.96
C LEU A 41 3.90 6.75 9.02
N CYS A 42 3.59 6.58 10.30
CA CYS A 42 4.52 6.89 11.39
C CYS A 42 5.82 6.06 11.30
N ASN A 43 5.70 4.83 10.81
CA ASN A 43 6.84 3.92 10.65
C ASN A 43 7.57 4.09 9.31
N ASN A 44 6.92 4.64 8.31
CA ASN A 44 7.48 4.80 6.98
C ASN A 44 6.99 6.09 6.30
N SER A 45 7.86 7.11 6.31
CA SER A 45 7.56 8.42 5.72
C SER A 45 7.36 8.39 4.19
N GLU A 46 7.82 7.35 3.50
CA GLU A 46 7.58 7.19 2.06
C GLU A 46 6.11 6.98 1.71
N MET A 47 5.30 6.59 2.69
CA MET A 47 3.84 6.45 2.53
C MET A 47 3.07 7.77 2.54
N LEU A 48 3.73 8.91 2.76
CA LEU A 48 3.05 10.19 2.94
C LEU A 48 2.09 10.53 1.80
N ASN A 49 2.53 10.41 0.54
CA ASN A 49 1.69 10.71 -0.62
C ASN A 49 0.52 9.74 -0.78
N PHE A 50 0.74 8.47 -0.46
CA PHE A 50 -0.33 7.47 -0.45
C PHE A 50 -1.39 7.79 0.61
N VAL A 51 -0.98 8.07 1.83
CA VAL A 51 -1.89 8.42 2.93
C VAL A 51 -2.63 9.73 2.64
N ALA A 52 -1.95 10.74 2.12
CA ALA A 52 -2.56 12.02 1.75
C ALA A 52 -3.72 11.88 0.75
N GLY A 53 -3.61 10.94 -0.19
CA GLY A 53 -4.66 10.66 -1.18
C GLY A 53 -5.74 9.69 -0.73
N TYR A 54 -5.58 9.04 0.42
CA TYR A 54 -6.40 7.89 0.83
C TYR A 54 -7.90 8.16 0.92
N LEU A 55 -8.30 9.29 1.50
CA LEU A 55 -9.70 9.61 1.75
C LEU A 55 -10.48 9.95 0.47
N ILE A 56 -9.80 10.37 -0.58
CA ILE A 56 -10.41 10.82 -1.85
C ILE A 56 -10.15 9.85 -3.00
N ALA A 57 -9.30 8.84 -2.81
CA ALA A 57 -8.99 7.87 -3.84
C ALA A 57 -10.17 6.94 -4.11
N ASP A 58 -10.41 6.63 -5.38
CA ASP A 58 -11.26 5.51 -5.73
C ASP A 58 -10.52 4.17 -5.49
N LYS A 59 -11.24 3.06 -5.57
CA LYS A 59 -10.70 1.73 -5.34
C LYS A 59 -10.21 1.03 -6.62
N SER A 60 -10.04 1.78 -7.70
CA SER A 60 -9.63 1.28 -9.00
C SER A 60 -8.11 1.35 -9.19
N ALA A 61 -7.58 0.46 -10.00
CA ALA A 61 -6.19 0.54 -10.46
C ALA A 61 -6.07 1.61 -11.56
N HIS A 62 -5.01 2.39 -11.50
CA HIS A 62 -4.73 3.47 -12.44
C HIS A 62 -3.31 3.37 -13.01
N GLY A 63 -3.22 2.91 -14.23
CA GLY A 63 -1.97 2.87 -14.97
C GLY A 63 -1.30 1.49 -14.98
N GLU A 64 -0.31 1.41 -15.83
CA GLU A 64 0.48 0.23 -16.12
C GLU A 64 1.94 0.47 -15.75
N LEU A 65 2.73 -0.57 -15.77
CA LEU A 65 4.18 -0.44 -15.65
C LEU A 65 4.74 0.23 -16.92
N THR A 66 5.59 1.21 -16.73
CA THR A 66 6.28 1.87 -17.83
C THR A 66 7.32 0.94 -18.44
N LYS A 67 7.63 1.15 -19.71
CA LYS A 67 8.72 0.42 -20.37
C LYS A 67 10.04 0.56 -19.62
N LYS A 68 10.32 1.77 -19.12
CA LYS A 68 11.54 2.07 -18.37
C LYS A 68 11.64 1.28 -17.05
N GLU A 69 10.53 1.11 -16.32
CA GLU A 69 10.51 0.32 -15.09
C GLU A 69 10.87 -1.15 -15.34
N CYS A 70 10.59 -1.65 -16.55
CA CYS A 70 10.79 -3.05 -16.93
C CYS A 70 12.10 -3.30 -17.70
N GLU A 71 12.93 -2.27 -17.93
CA GLU A 71 14.18 -2.38 -18.68
C GLU A 71 15.27 -3.12 -17.88
N GLY A 72 15.61 -4.32 -18.34
CA GLY A 72 16.85 -5.04 -18.02
C GLY A 72 16.97 -5.66 -16.63
N LYS A 73 16.04 -5.44 -15.71
CA LYS A 73 16.11 -5.95 -14.32
C LYS A 73 14.71 -6.19 -13.75
N ILE A 74 14.68 -6.89 -12.60
CA ILE A 74 13.47 -6.99 -11.79
C ILE A 74 13.10 -5.56 -11.34
N PRO A 75 11.89 -5.08 -11.67
CA PRO A 75 11.47 -3.74 -11.29
C PRO A 75 11.31 -3.62 -9.77
N LEU A 76 11.59 -2.45 -9.21
CA LEU A 76 11.26 -2.14 -7.84
C LEU A 76 9.85 -1.54 -7.80
N LEU A 77 8.88 -2.29 -7.28
CA LEU A 77 7.51 -1.85 -7.11
C LEU A 77 7.18 -1.69 -5.63
N LEU A 78 6.44 -0.64 -5.31
CA LEU A 78 5.98 -0.38 -3.95
C LEU A 78 4.51 -0.77 -3.83
N GLN A 79 4.13 -1.49 -2.78
CA GLN A 79 2.73 -1.87 -2.57
C GLN A 79 1.82 -0.65 -2.37
N TRP A 80 2.34 0.43 -1.83
CA TRP A 80 1.63 1.71 -1.66
C TRP A 80 1.76 2.67 -2.85
N ASP A 81 2.18 2.22 -4.02
CA ASP A 81 2.12 3.02 -5.25
C ASP A 81 0.65 3.35 -5.55
N ARG A 82 0.38 4.61 -5.83
CA ARG A 82 -0.98 5.13 -6.03
C ARG A 82 -1.69 4.52 -7.25
N ARG A 83 -0.97 3.90 -8.15
CA ARG A 83 -1.54 3.20 -9.31
C ARG A 83 -2.37 1.97 -8.91
N TRP A 84 -2.01 1.29 -7.83
CA TRP A 84 -2.69 0.08 -7.36
C TRP A 84 -2.92 0.00 -5.85
N GLY A 85 -2.23 0.80 -5.07
CA GLY A 85 -2.25 0.70 -3.60
C GLY A 85 -3.62 0.87 -2.96
N TYR A 86 -4.51 1.64 -3.57
CA TYR A 86 -5.88 1.86 -3.07
C TYR A 86 -6.86 0.74 -3.47
N VAL A 87 -6.49 -0.15 -4.37
CA VAL A 87 -7.32 -1.28 -4.78
C VAL A 87 -7.58 -2.19 -3.59
N SER A 88 -8.85 -2.58 -3.42
CA SER A 88 -9.24 -3.47 -2.32
C SER A 88 -8.56 -4.83 -2.44
N TYR A 89 -8.03 -5.33 -1.32
CA TYR A 89 -7.45 -6.65 -1.20
C TYR A 89 -7.91 -7.30 0.11
N GLY A 90 -8.83 -8.23 -0.02
CA GLY A 90 -9.53 -8.82 1.11
C GLY A 90 -10.33 -7.79 1.90
N SER A 91 -10.10 -7.69 3.18
CA SER A 91 -10.71 -6.70 4.08
C SER A 91 -9.94 -5.38 4.17
N SER A 92 -8.88 -5.21 3.38
CA SER A 92 -7.97 -4.06 3.38
C SER A 92 -7.74 -3.57 1.95
N ASP A 93 -6.57 -3.05 1.66
CA ASP A 93 -6.11 -2.64 0.35
C ASP A 93 -4.68 -3.16 0.07
N ILE A 94 -4.25 -3.01 -1.17
CA ILE A 94 -2.91 -3.46 -1.58
C ILE A 94 -1.83 -2.68 -0.83
N GLY A 95 -2.03 -1.39 -0.61
CA GLY A 95 -1.06 -0.54 0.08
C GLY A 95 -0.71 -1.02 1.49
N LEU A 96 -1.67 -1.62 2.19
CA LEU A 96 -1.49 -2.16 3.54
C LEU A 96 -1.23 -3.67 3.58
N SER A 97 -1.80 -4.44 2.66
CA SER A 97 -1.81 -5.92 2.72
C SER A 97 -1.23 -6.60 1.50
N GLY A 98 -0.83 -5.85 0.47
CA GLY A 98 -0.40 -6.36 -0.83
C GLY A 98 1.08 -6.73 -0.95
N CYS A 99 1.76 -7.03 0.13
CA CYS A 99 3.19 -7.40 0.11
C CYS A 99 3.45 -8.58 -0.84
N ALA A 100 2.74 -9.69 -0.69
CA ALA A 100 2.95 -10.89 -1.51
C ALA A 100 2.58 -10.67 -2.99
N PRO A 101 1.40 -10.11 -3.34
CA PRO A 101 1.11 -9.76 -4.72
C PRO A 101 2.12 -8.82 -5.35
N THR A 102 2.62 -7.83 -4.61
CA THR A 102 3.62 -6.90 -5.12
C THR A 102 4.97 -7.58 -5.38
N CYS A 103 5.43 -8.42 -4.45
CA CYS A 103 6.67 -9.18 -4.64
C CYS A 103 6.56 -10.15 -5.83
N LEU A 104 5.44 -10.85 -5.96
CA LEU A 104 5.23 -11.79 -7.08
C LEU A 104 5.13 -11.04 -8.41
N SER A 105 4.50 -9.88 -8.44
CA SER A 105 4.48 -8.99 -9.61
C SER A 105 5.91 -8.65 -10.07
N MET A 106 6.77 -8.22 -9.15
CA MET A 106 8.18 -7.92 -9.47
C MET A 106 8.90 -9.12 -10.08
N VAL A 107 8.70 -10.31 -9.53
CA VAL A 107 9.32 -11.56 -10.04
C VAL A 107 8.81 -11.88 -11.43
N ILE A 108 7.49 -11.89 -11.64
CA ILE A 108 6.89 -12.22 -12.95
C ILE A 108 7.34 -11.22 -14.02
N VAL A 109 7.27 -9.93 -13.73
CA VAL A 109 7.72 -8.88 -14.67
C VAL A 109 9.20 -9.03 -14.98
N GLY A 110 10.03 -9.25 -13.96
CA GLY A 110 11.48 -9.41 -14.13
C GLY A 110 11.88 -10.62 -14.95
N LEU A 111 11.16 -11.74 -14.79
CA LEU A 111 11.47 -13.00 -15.51
C LEU A 111 10.86 -13.08 -16.90
N THR A 112 9.70 -12.47 -17.12
CA THR A 112 8.91 -12.65 -18.36
C THR A 112 8.83 -11.37 -19.22
N GLY A 113 9.12 -10.22 -18.66
CA GLY A 113 8.88 -8.93 -19.33
C GLY A 113 7.39 -8.57 -19.46
N ASN A 114 6.49 -9.31 -18.81
CA ASN A 114 5.05 -9.06 -18.87
C ASN A 114 4.67 -7.83 -18.04
N ARG A 115 4.59 -6.68 -18.67
CA ARG A 115 4.22 -5.39 -18.03
C ARG A 115 2.79 -5.35 -17.48
N ASN A 116 1.95 -6.29 -17.86
CA ASN A 116 0.57 -6.37 -17.38
C ASN A 116 0.45 -7.13 -16.05
N ALA A 117 1.50 -7.79 -15.58
CA ALA A 117 1.52 -8.48 -14.29
C ALA A 117 1.72 -7.51 -13.12
N THR A 118 0.86 -6.51 -13.01
CA THR A 118 0.88 -5.48 -11.97
C THR A 118 0.38 -6.03 -10.63
N PRO A 119 0.72 -5.42 -9.49
CA PRO A 119 0.28 -5.87 -8.17
C PRO A 119 -1.22 -6.07 -8.02
N ASP A 120 -2.03 -5.21 -8.63
CA ASP A 120 -3.50 -5.32 -8.62
C ASP A 120 -3.99 -6.57 -9.38
N LYS A 121 -3.36 -6.90 -10.51
CA LYS A 121 -3.70 -8.11 -11.28
C LYS A 121 -3.35 -9.40 -10.52
N ILE A 122 -2.22 -9.40 -9.83
CA ILE A 122 -1.83 -10.54 -9.00
C ILE A 122 -2.75 -10.66 -7.78
N ALA A 123 -3.11 -9.54 -7.15
CA ALA A 123 -4.05 -9.51 -6.04
C ALA A 123 -5.46 -10.00 -6.44
N GLU A 124 -5.95 -9.58 -7.61
CA GLU A 124 -7.20 -10.07 -8.19
C GLU A 124 -7.17 -11.59 -8.38
N TYR A 125 -6.12 -12.08 -9.04
CA TYR A 125 -5.91 -13.53 -9.23
C TYR A 125 -5.89 -14.30 -7.91
N ALA A 126 -5.19 -13.76 -6.90
CA ALA A 126 -5.10 -14.40 -5.59
C ALA A 126 -6.48 -14.52 -4.91
N GLN A 127 -7.30 -13.49 -5.00
CA GLN A 127 -8.65 -13.51 -4.43
C GLN A 127 -9.59 -14.46 -5.17
N GLU A 128 -9.57 -14.43 -6.51
CA GLU A 128 -10.44 -15.27 -7.36
C GLU A 128 -10.12 -16.76 -7.25
N ASN A 129 -8.86 -17.09 -6.97
CA ASN A 129 -8.40 -18.49 -6.91
C ASN A 129 -8.19 -19.01 -5.49
N GLY A 130 -8.68 -18.28 -4.47
CA GLY A 130 -8.68 -18.75 -3.09
C GLY A 130 -7.31 -18.67 -2.39
N TYR A 131 -6.39 -17.89 -2.90
CA TYR A 131 -5.08 -17.67 -2.28
C TYR A 131 -5.08 -16.53 -1.24
N TYR A 132 -6.14 -15.73 -1.18
CA TYR A 132 -6.34 -14.81 -0.07
C TYR A 132 -7.05 -15.52 1.08
N LEU A 133 -6.43 -15.52 2.25
CA LEU A 133 -6.95 -16.15 3.47
C LEU A 133 -7.41 -15.07 4.45
N LYS A 134 -8.70 -15.04 4.74
CA LYS A 134 -9.29 -14.05 5.65
C LYS A 134 -8.58 -14.05 7.01
N GLY A 135 -8.13 -12.86 7.42
CA GLY A 135 -7.43 -12.68 8.70
C GLY A 135 -5.95 -13.10 8.70
N THR A 136 -5.46 -13.72 7.63
CA THR A 136 -4.07 -14.21 7.53
C THR A 136 -3.31 -13.53 6.39
N GLY A 137 -4.01 -13.11 5.33
CA GLY A 137 -3.42 -12.52 4.14
C GLY A 137 -3.24 -13.51 3.00
N THR A 138 -2.18 -13.37 2.23
CA THR A 138 -1.93 -14.21 1.06
C THR A 138 -1.35 -15.57 1.46
N SER A 139 -1.90 -16.65 0.89
CA SER A 139 -1.34 -18.00 1.04
C SER A 139 0.04 -18.10 0.38
N TRP A 140 0.96 -18.83 1.01
CA TRP A 140 2.27 -19.13 0.45
C TRP A 140 2.23 -20.07 -0.77
N SER A 141 1.06 -20.60 -1.12
CA SER A 141 0.85 -21.44 -2.30
C SER A 141 0.47 -20.66 -3.57
N LEU A 142 0.38 -19.33 -3.48
CA LEU A 142 0.10 -18.45 -4.61
C LEU A 142 1.14 -18.53 -5.75
#